data_0c2d6b05a22b4a9415b24ef78168f8cd
#
_entry.id   0c2d6b05a22b4a9415b24ef78168f8cd
#
_cell.length_a   1.000
_cell.length_b   1.000
_cell.length_c   1.000
_cell.angle_alpha   90.00
_cell.angle_beta   90.00
_cell.angle_gamma   90.00
#
_symmetry.space_group_name_H-M   'P 1'
#
loop_
_entity.id
_entity.type
_entity.pdbx_description
1 polymer ?
#
loop_
_entity_poly.entity_id
_entity_poly.type
_entity_poly.pdbx_seq_one_letter_code
_entity_poly.pdbx_strand_id
1 'polypeptide(L)'
;MKNKKRKNNKIIIIISLLLIILVGVIIFIYYSKDSVMPILDNTKEIEKHYNEFVKTNKESILYNEKKEEIGKIGKDVELTLNNINIDQDTKYFSIKDIDGYYIKYIDVDKIDKLTDIDQRYKEYIPFNQNIVTNDITNFYDESGNLIYSLKKEFSLPIIIKDTDKYGVEYNNRLLYINKDDIKQIIDNHNTDKNNSSGIAVLNYHAFYDENDDEARANCNTSICHSKKQFRSHLELIKKMNMLTLKMKEVEMYVDGKVRLPKSVLITIDDGYKAEDGIATLEEYQMYATLFLVTSIYDPKNFISDYVELHSHSDNLHKTGDCPTGQGGGIQCLDEKTIQEDLKKSREKLNNTTYFCYPFYEYNEYSIKMLKEAGFTMAFIGESTRSDNLVHVGSDKFRLRRFVITNITTINGLTNYFNQIK
;
A
#
# COMPACT_ATOMS: atom_id res chain seq x y z
N MET A 1 78.85 40.43 -5.86
CA MET A 1 78.25 40.19 -4.50
C MET A 1 76.82 40.77 -4.30
N LYS A 2 76.32 41.68 -5.11
CA LYS A 2 74.96 42.32 -4.92
C LYS A 2 73.76 41.39 -5.28
N ASN A 3 73.88 40.44 -6.18
CA ASN A 3 72.77 39.58 -6.63
C ASN A 3 72.44 38.41 -5.63
N LYS A 4 73.40 37.95 -4.83
CA LYS A 4 73.19 36.86 -3.86
C LYS A 4 72.42 37.33 -2.64
N LYS A 5 72.62 38.61 -2.21
CA LYS A 5 71.90 39.20 -1.06
C LYS A 5 70.41 39.47 -1.37
N ARG A 6 70.09 39.81 -2.67
CA ARG A 6 68.67 40.07 -3.08
C ARG A 6 67.84 38.79 -3.21
N LYS A 7 68.48 37.66 -3.51
CA LYS A 7 67.82 36.36 -3.63
C LYS A 7 67.47 35.80 -2.24
N ASN A 8 68.40 35.97 -1.28
CA ASN A 8 68.17 35.53 0.10
C ASN A 8 67.08 36.33 0.82
N ASN A 9 66.99 37.63 0.57
CA ASN A 9 65.93 38.47 1.15
C ASN A 9 64.54 38.12 0.61
N LYS A 10 64.43 37.74 -0.67
CA LYS A 10 63.15 37.24 -1.24
C LYS A 10 62.71 35.90 -0.65
N ILE A 11 63.65 34.99 -0.37
CA ILE A 11 63.39 33.70 0.25
C ILE A 11 62.95 33.88 1.67
N ILE A 12 63.59 34.79 2.43
CA ILE A 12 63.21 35.10 3.85
C ILE A 12 61.82 35.71 3.90
N ILE A 13 61.47 36.62 2.97
CA ILE A 13 60.08 37.20 2.92
C ILE A 13 59.03 36.13 2.60
N ILE A 14 59.32 35.21 1.68
CA ILE A 14 58.40 34.11 1.34
C ILE A 14 58.20 33.16 2.52
N ILE A 15 59.29 32.82 3.21
CA ILE A 15 59.20 31.95 4.40
C ILE A 15 58.43 32.68 5.52
N SER A 16 58.65 33.95 5.73
CA SER A 16 57.88 34.73 6.73
C SER A 16 56.41 34.85 6.41
N LEU A 17 56.06 35.02 5.13
CA LEU A 17 54.67 35.00 4.67
C LEU A 17 53.99 33.64 4.86
N LEU A 18 54.70 32.54 4.56
CA LEU A 18 54.19 31.18 4.77
C LEU A 18 54.01 30.85 6.25
N LEU A 19 54.92 31.36 7.13
CA LEU A 19 54.78 31.22 8.57
C LEU A 19 53.58 31.99 9.12
N ILE A 20 53.31 33.21 8.63
CA ILE A 20 52.15 34.01 9.02
C ILE A 20 50.84 33.31 8.57
N ILE A 21 50.81 32.76 7.37
CA ILE A 21 49.66 31.98 6.87
C ILE A 21 49.45 30.72 7.72
N LEU A 22 50.54 30.01 8.05
CA LEU A 22 50.46 28.80 8.87
C LEU A 22 49.96 29.11 10.30
N VAL A 23 50.45 30.20 10.92
CA VAL A 23 49.98 30.67 12.21
C VAL A 23 48.49 31.12 12.13
N GLY A 24 48.09 31.80 11.04
CA GLY A 24 46.70 32.18 10.80
C GLY A 24 45.79 30.97 10.67
N VAL A 25 46.21 29.92 9.94
CA VAL A 25 45.47 28.66 9.82
C VAL A 25 45.40 27.92 11.16
N ILE A 26 46.47 27.91 11.94
CA ILE A 26 46.46 27.29 13.30
C ILE A 26 45.53 28.05 14.24
N ILE A 27 45.57 29.38 14.21
CA ILE A 27 44.68 30.24 14.99
C ILE A 27 43.22 30.01 14.52
N PHE A 28 42.95 29.96 13.22
CA PHE A 28 41.64 29.68 12.69
C PHE A 28 41.13 28.30 13.10
N ILE A 29 41.98 27.27 13.05
CA ILE A 29 41.64 25.91 13.52
C ILE A 29 41.42 25.91 15.03
N TYR A 30 42.20 26.64 15.80
CA TYR A 30 42.06 26.75 17.26
C TYR A 30 40.72 27.44 17.62
N TYR A 31 40.42 28.59 17.00
CA TYR A 31 39.17 29.32 17.23
C TYR A 31 37.97 28.66 16.60
N SER A 32 38.11 27.94 15.49
CA SER A 32 37.01 27.08 14.93
C SER A 32 36.74 25.85 15.79
N LYS A 33 37.73 25.35 16.54
CA LYS A 33 37.50 24.28 17.53
C LYS A 33 36.79 24.77 18.80
N ASP A 34 37.05 26.02 19.20
CA ASP A 34 36.41 26.59 20.39
C ASP A 34 35.09 27.29 20.12
N SER A 35 34.74 27.57 18.83
CA SER A 35 33.44 28.13 18.43
C SER A 35 32.43 27.08 17.98
N VAL A 36 32.80 25.83 17.82
CA VAL A 36 31.87 24.70 17.92
C VAL A 36 31.76 24.44 19.42
N MET A 37 30.89 25.21 20.13
CA MET A 37 30.22 24.57 21.27
C MET A 37 29.89 23.16 20.80
N PRO A 38 30.20 22.09 21.55
CA PRO A 38 29.51 20.87 21.36
C PRO A 38 28.04 21.28 21.50
N ILE A 39 27.29 21.37 20.39
CA ILE A 39 25.90 21.04 20.42
C ILE A 39 26.00 19.61 20.96
N LEU A 40 25.94 19.51 22.29
CA LEU A 40 25.71 18.28 22.96
C LEU A 40 24.63 17.65 22.09
N ASP A 41 24.94 16.49 21.56
CA ASP A 41 23.98 15.65 20.86
C ASP A 41 22.96 15.14 21.89
N ASN A 42 22.43 16.10 22.66
CA ASN A 42 21.31 15.95 23.57
C ASN A 42 20.04 15.64 22.81
N THR A 43 20.00 15.91 21.48
CA THR A 43 18.83 15.54 20.69
C THR A 43 18.63 14.02 20.65
N LYS A 44 19.68 13.22 20.53
CA LYS A 44 19.56 11.75 20.60
C LYS A 44 19.36 11.21 22.02
N GLU A 45 19.95 11.83 23.03
CA GLU A 45 19.64 11.49 24.43
C GLU A 45 18.29 12.07 24.88
N ILE A 46 17.93 13.26 24.44
CA ILE A 46 16.64 13.85 24.63
C ILE A 46 15.56 13.02 23.93
N GLU A 47 15.73 12.63 22.66
CA GLU A 47 14.80 11.71 22.00
C GLU A 47 14.73 10.34 22.68
N LYS A 48 15.81 9.80 23.23
CA LYS A 48 15.82 8.54 23.95
C LYS A 48 15.04 8.59 25.29
N HIS A 49 14.93 9.76 25.89
CA HIS A 49 14.21 9.97 27.15
C HIS A 49 12.76 10.46 26.98
N TYR A 50 12.31 10.80 25.74
CA TYR A 50 11.05 11.52 25.51
C TYR A 50 9.95 10.73 24.77
N ASN A 51 10.21 9.49 24.38
CA ASN A 51 9.19 8.67 23.70
C ASN A 51 8.95 7.40 24.51
N GLU A 52 7.86 7.35 25.25
CA GLU A 52 7.36 6.11 25.83
C GLU A 52 6.19 5.61 25.00
N PHE A 53 6.28 4.37 24.50
CA PHE A 53 5.19 3.73 23.78
C PHE A 53 4.24 3.09 24.79
N VAL A 54 2.98 3.42 24.64
CA VAL A 54 1.94 2.96 25.56
C VAL A 54 0.69 2.54 24.78
N LYS A 55 -0.17 1.79 25.46
CA LYS A 55 -1.48 1.37 24.99
C LYS A 55 -2.53 1.68 26.06
N THR A 56 -3.64 2.27 25.65
CA THR A 56 -4.75 2.53 26.59
C THR A 56 -5.34 1.22 27.11
N ASN A 57 -5.49 1.12 28.43
CA ASN A 57 -6.03 -0.09 29.08
C ASN A 57 -7.58 -0.06 29.24
N LYS A 58 -8.19 1.09 28.99
CA LYS A 58 -9.64 1.34 28.99
C LYS A 58 -9.95 2.55 28.12
N GLU A 59 -11.24 2.83 27.84
CA GLU A 59 -11.65 4.14 27.35
C GLU A 59 -11.26 5.20 28.39
N SER A 60 -10.58 6.25 27.96
CA SER A 60 -9.96 7.22 28.85
C SER A 60 -10.24 8.65 28.41
N ILE A 61 -10.24 9.55 29.40
CA ILE A 61 -10.48 10.99 29.16
C ILE A 61 -9.18 11.65 28.68
N LEU A 62 -9.32 12.53 27.71
CA LEU A 62 -8.25 13.41 27.21
C LEU A 62 -8.42 14.82 27.81
N TYR A 63 -7.30 15.41 28.19
CA TYR A 63 -7.24 16.69 28.90
C TYR A 63 -6.41 17.71 28.13
N ASN A 64 -6.65 18.99 28.33
CA ASN A 64 -5.74 20.09 27.93
C ASN A 64 -4.72 20.39 29.04
N GLU A 65 -3.82 21.35 28.78
CA GLU A 65 -2.81 21.82 29.76
C GLU A 65 -3.40 22.29 31.10
N LYS A 66 -4.65 22.77 31.08
CA LYS A 66 -5.37 23.20 32.28
C LYS A 66 -6.10 22.09 33.01
N LYS A 67 -5.92 20.84 32.54
CA LYS A 67 -6.62 19.65 33.05
C LYS A 67 -8.14 19.68 32.81
N GLU A 68 -8.60 20.48 31.84
CA GLU A 68 -9.99 20.47 31.41
C GLU A 68 -10.20 19.30 30.45
N GLU A 69 -11.34 18.63 30.58
CA GLU A 69 -11.72 17.52 29.71
C GLU A 69 -12.08 18.01 28.30
N ILE A 70 -11.30 17.62 27.30
CA ILE A 70 -11.44 18.05 25.91
C ILE A 70 -11.69 16.89 24.92
N GLY A 71 -11.82 15.65 25.43
CA GLY A 71 -12.11 14.50 24.60
C GLY A 71 -11.97 13.20 25.33
N LYS A 72 -12.04 12.12 24.54
CA LYS A 72 -11.83 10.74 24.99
C LYS A 72 -10.99 9.99 23.97
N ILE A 73 -10.37 8.92 24.43
CA ILE A 73 -9.65 7.95 23.60
C ILE A 73 -10.17 6.56 23.91
N GLY A 74 -10.28 5.73 22.89
CA GLY A 74 -10.75 4.36 23.02
C GLY A 74 -9.81 3.47 23.81
N LYS A 75 -10.26 2.26 24.11
CA LYS A 75 -9.42 1.19 24.67
C LYS A 75 -8.52 0.60 23.60
N ASP A 76 -7.37 0.06 24.02
CA ASP A 76 -6.41 -0.63 23.16
C ASP A 76 -5.77 0.25 22.06
N VAL A 77 -5.83 1.59 22.24
CA VAL A 77 -5.20 2.55 21.31
C VAL A 77 -3.74 2.75 21.70
N GLU A 78 -2.84 2.51 20.73
CA GLU A 78 -1.41 2.70 20.90
C GLU A 78 -1.02 4.16 20.67
N LEU A 79 -0.15 4.70 21.52
CA LEU A 79 0.27 6.10 21.55
C LEU A 79 1.75 6.22 21.87
N THR A 80 2.29 7.39 21.50
CA THR A 80 3.59 7.85 21.97
C THR A 80 3.39 8.97 22.97
N LEU A 81 3.92 8.83 24.19
CA LEU A 81 3.90 9.88 25.21
C LEU A 81 5.19 10.70 25.16
N ASN A 82 5.06 12.01 25.34
CA ASN A 82 6.17 12.90 25.69
C ASN A 82 6.36 12.94 27.21
N ASN A 83 7.57 13.26 27.69
CA ASN A 83 7.85 13.47 29.12
C ASN A 83 7.30 14.79 29.68
N ILE A 84 6.42 15.47 28.96
CA ILE A 84 5.78 16.69 29.46
C ILE A 84 4.65 16.25 30.39
N ASN A 85 4.93 16.33 31.67
CA ASN A 85 3.95 16.05 32.73
C ASN A 85 3.50 17.37 33.34
N ILE A 86 2.19 17.65 33.31
CA ILE A 86 1.60 18.89 33.85
C ILE A 86 1.13 18.74 35.30
N ASP A 87 1.27 17.57 35.91
CA ASP A 87 0.88 17.31 37.29
C ASP A 87 1.75 16.21 37.89
N GLN A 88 2.49 16.53 38.95
CA GLN A 88 3.42 15.58 39.58
C GLN A 88 2.70 14.47 40.38
N ASP A 89 1.52 14.77 40.92
CA ASP A 89 0.79 13.83 41.77
C ASP A 89 -0.01 12.83 40.92
N THR A 90 -0.75 13.33 39.91
CA THR A 90 -1.64 12.48 39.08
C THR A 90 -0.96 11.99 37.81
N LYS A 91 0.17 12.59 37.40
CA LYS A 91 0.95 12.24 36.20
C LYS A 91 0.11 12.27 34.92
N TYR A 92 -0.14 13.48 34.41
CA TYR A 92 -0.72 13.70 33.07
C TYR A 92 0.39 13.89 32.04
N PHE A 93 0.50 13.00 31.10
CA PHE A 93 1.50 13.05 30.04
C PHE A 93 0.92 13.57 28.74
N SER A 94 1.67 14.44 28.06
CA SER A 94 1.37 14.89 26.70
C SER A 94 1.45 13.73 25.73
N ILE A 95 0.49 13.67 24.82
CA ILE A 95 0.45 12.70 23.73
C ILE A 95 1.16 13.32 22.53
N LYS A 96 2.23 12.68 22.05
CA LYS A 96 2.99 13.15 20.89
C LYS A 96 2.17 13.11 19.61
N ASP A 97 1.34 12.09 19.48
CA ASP A 97 0.56 11.84 18.26
C ASP A 97 -0.59 12.86 18.10
N ILE A 98 -1.04 13.51 19.18
CA ILE A 98 -2.12 14.50 19.17
C ILE A 98 -1.68 15.73 19.98
N ASP A 99 -1.26 16.78 19.27
CA ASP A 99 -0.77 18.00 19.93
C ASP A 99 -1.84 18.68 20.79
N GLY A 100 -1.42 19.10 21.99
CA GLY A 100 -2.28 19.76 22.99
C GLY A 100 -3.17 18.82 23.81
N TYR A 101 -3.05 17.51 23.64
CA TYR A 101 -3.80 16.52 24.43
C TYR A 101 -2.91 15.80 25.45
N TYR A 102 -3.49 15.54 26.63
CA TYR A 102 -2.84 14.87 27.76
C TYR A 102 -3.69 13.72 28.23
N ILE A 103 -3.05 12.64 28.71
CA ILE A 103 -3.69 11.46 29.28
C ILE A 103 -3.10 11.15 30.66
N LYS A 104 -3.92 10.60 31.57
CA LYS A 104 -3.41 10.10 32.85
C LYS A 104 -2.57 8.86 32.65
N TYR A 105 -1.40 8.81 33.28
CA TYR A 105 -0.49 7.67 33.12
C TYR A 105 -1.10 6.34 33.63
N ILE A 106 -2.01 6.40 34.62
CA ILE A 106 -2.71 5.22 35.13
C ILE A 106 -3.66 4.58 34.10
N ASP A 107 -4.01 5.31 33.06
CA ASP A 107 -4.96 4.86 32.02
C ASP A 107 -4.26 4.18 30.84
N VAL A 108 -2.94 3.98 30.92
CA VAL A 108 -2.13 3.37 29.87
C VAL A 108 -1.18 2.31 30.42
N ASP A 109 -0.88 1.32 29.60
CA ASP A 109 0.12 0.30 29.87
C ASP A 109 1.30 0.50 28.89
N LYS A 110 2.53 0.32 29.39
CA LYS A 110 3.73 0.42 28.58
C LYS A 110 3.83 -0.75 27.61
N ILE A 111 4.27 -0.45 26.38
CA ILE A 111 4.55 -1.45 25.34
C ILE A 111 5.97 -1.23 24.77
N ASP A 112 6.56 -2.27 24.19
CA ASP A 112 7.94 -2.22 23.67
C ASP A 112 8.04 -1.45 22.36
N LYS A 113 7.03 -1.56 21.49
CA LYS A 113 6.94 -0.88 20.19
C LYS A 113 5.50 -0.67 19.78
N LEU A 114 5.27 0.31 18.91
CA LEU A 114 3.99 0.48 18.24
C LEU A 114 3.82 -0.59 17.15
N THR A 115 2.57 -0.97 16.92
CA THR A 115 2.21 -1.79 15.76
C THR A 115 2.39 -0.97 14.47
N ASP A 116 2.98 -1.57 13.46
CA ASP A 116 3.10 -0.93 12.14
C ASP A 116 1.70 -0.69 11.56
N ILE A 117 1.43 0.58 11.23
CA ILE A 117 0.15 0.99 10.64
C ILE A 117 0.30 0.96 9.13
N ASP A 118 -0.64 0.29 8.46
CA ASP A 118 -0.69 0.32 7.00
C ASP A 118 -0.88 1.76 6.51
N GLN A 119 0.12 2.24 5.75
CA GLN A 119 0.14 3.59 5.17
C GLN A 119 -0.32 3.60 3.70
N ARG A 120 -0.84 2.49 3.21
CA ARG A 120 -1.22 2.32 1.80
C ARG A 120 -2.22 3.37 1.32
N TYR A 121 -3.10 3.84 2.21
CA TYR A 121 -4.06 4.90 1.89
C TYR A 121 -3.42 6.22 1.44
N LYS A 122 -2.13 6.45 1.74
CA LYS A 122 -1.39 7.65 1.31
C LYS A 122 -1.14 7.68 -0.20
N GLU A 123 -1.23 6.53 -0.85
CA GLU A 123 -1.18 6.43 -2.31
C GLU A 123 -2.49 6.84 -2.98
N TYR A 124 -3.60 6.95 -2.22
CA TYR A 124 -4.90 7.29 -2.78
C TYR A 124 -5.01 8.80 -2.99
N ILE A 125 -5.77 9.18 -4.01
CA ILE A 125 -6.06 10.58 -4.31
C ILE A 125 -7.30 11.01 -3.51
N PRO A 126 -7.19 12.01 -2.62
CA PRO A 126 -8.36 12.51 -1.91
C PRO A 126 -9.45 12.97 -2.89
N PHE A 127 -10.69 12.83 -2.49
CA PHE A 127 -11.81 13.41 -3.24
C PHE A 127 -11.75 14.93 -3.18
N ASN A 128 -12.34 15.61 -4.19
CA ASN A 128 -12.45 17.08 -4.19
C ASN A 128 -13.54 17.56 -3.21
N GLN A 129 -13.61 16.94 -2.05
CA GLN A 129 -14.59 17.20 -1.02
C GLN A 129 -13.97 17.03 0.37
N ASN A 130 -14.35 17.93 1.26
CA ASN A 130 -14.07 17.79 2.69
C ASN A 130 -15.37 17.49 3.43
N ILE A 131 -15.27 16.66 4.45
CA ILE A 131 -16.30 16.62 5.49
C ILE A 131 -16.05 17.75 6.49
N VAL A 132 -17.10 18.35 6.99
CA VAL A 132 -17.11 19.22 8.17
C VAL A 132 -17.88 18.49 9.25
N THR A 133 -17.22 18.22 10.39
CA THR A 133 -17.81 17.44 11.48
C THR A 133 -18.65 18.31 12.41
N ASN A 134 -19.37 17.69 13.33
CA ASN A 134 -20.02 18.35 14.46
C ASN A 134 -18.98 18.85 15.49
N ASP A 135 -19.42 19.57 16.54
CA ASP A 135 -18.58 20.12 17.60
C ASP A 135 -17.85 19.02 18.41
N ILE A 136 -18.37 17.80 18.38
CA ILE A 136 -17.70 16.60 18.88
C ILE A 136 -17.49 15.68 17.67
N THR A 137 -16.22 15.32 17.43
CA THR A 137 -15.85 14.42 16.34
C THR A 137 -15.41 13.08 16.88
N ASN A 138 -16.07 12.00 16.43
CA ASN A 138 -15.70 10.64 16.74
C ASN A 138 -14.94 10.03 15.57
N PHE A 139 -13.75 9.53 15.86
CA PHE A 139 -12.90 8.81 14.92
C PHE A 139 -12.86 7.33 15.27
N TYR A 140 -13.11 6.48 14.31
CA TYR A 140 -13.14 5.04 14.44
C TYR A 140 -12.06 4.37 13.58
N ASP A 141 -11.65 3.16 13.94
CA ASP A 141 -10.91 2.29 13.02
C ASP A 141 -11.84 1.67 11.95
N GLU A 142 -11.28 0.87 11.05
CA GLU A 142 -12.06 0.19 10.00
C GLU A 142 -13.12 -0.76 10.58
N SER A 143 -12.83 -1.37 11.74
CA SER A 143 -13.72 -2.31 12.43
C SER A 143 -14.83 -1.62 13.24
N GLY A 144 -14.78 -0.28 13.37
CA GLY A 144 -15.76 0.50 14.12
C GLY A 144 -15.40 0.69 15.59
N ASN A 145 -14.18 0.37 16.04
CA ASN A 145 -13.73 0.67 17.38
C ASN A 145 -13.41 2.17 17.50
N LEU A 146 -13.85 2.80 18.59
CA LEU A 146 -13.54 4.20 18.86
C LEU A 146 -12.03 4.37 19.07
N ILE A 147 -11.42 5.28 18.28
CA ILE A 147 -10.04 5.71 18.47
C ILE A 147 -10.01 7.03 19.24
N TYR A 148 -10.68 8.05 18.72
CA TYR A 148 -10.77 9.37 19.38
C TYR A 148 -12.21 9.88 19.39
N SER A 149 -12.59 10.59 20.46
CA SER A 149 -13.77 11.45 20.53
C SER A 149 -13.31 12.81 21.01
N LEU A 150 -13.21 13.80 20.11
CA LEU A 150 -12.60 15.09 20.37
C LEU A 150 -13.66 16.20 20.37
N LYS A 151 -13.66 17.06 21.38
CA LYS A 151 -14.54 18.25 21.48
C LYS A 151 -14.04 19.35 20.54
N LYS A 152 -14.08 19.08 19.25
CA LYS A 152 -13.58 19.98 18.19
C LYS A 152 -14.23 19.65 16.86
N GLU A 153 -14.61 20.69 16.10
CA GLU A 153 -15.01 20.60 14.69
C GLU A 153 -13.75 20.45 13.82
N PHE A 154 -13.81 19.60 12.82
CA PHE A 154 -12.77 19.37 11.83
C PHE A 154 -13.28 19.61 10.41
N SER A 155 -12.40 20.06 9.52
CA SER A 155 -12.60 20.02 8.07
C SER A 155 -11.53 19.13 7.45
N LEU A 156 -11.90 17.92 7.00
CA LEU A 156 -10.97 16.89 6.58
C LEU A 156 -11.27 16.42 5.16
N PRO A 157 -10.25 16.26 4.30
CA PRO A 157 -10.40 15.68 2.97
C PRO A 157 -10.91 14.23 3.06
N ILE A 158 -11.83 13.87 2.18
CA ILE A 158 -12.32 12.51 2.05
C ILE A 158 -11.31 11.69 1.25
N ILE A 159 -10.83 10.59 1.82
CA ILE A 159 -9.93 9.62 1.18
C ILE A 159 -10.73 8.39 0.71
N ILE A 160 -11.67 7.93 1.55
CA ILE A 160 -12.54 6.78 1.25
C ILE A 160 -14.01 7.21 1.42
N LYS A 161 -14.85 6.86 0.45
CA LYS A 161 -16.32 7.00 0.52
C LYS A 161 -16.94 5.62 0.73
N ASP A 162 -17.35 5.31 1.96
CA ASP A 162 -18.09 4.07 2.19
C ASP A 162 -19.59 4.34 2.35
N THR A 163 -20.37 3.29 2.51
CA THR A 163 -21.84 3.37 2.53
C THR A 163 -22.36 4.21 3.70
N ASP A 164 -21.78 4.04 4.89
CA ASP A 164 -22.21 4.61 6.15
C ASP A 164 -21.16 5.51 6.84
N LYS A 165 -19.94 5.54 6.30
CA LYS A 165 -18.82 6.27 6.88
C LYS A 165 -17.89 6.82 5.80
N TYR A 166 -17.04 7.77 6.18
CA TYR A 166 -15.96 8.30 5.35
C TYR A 166 -14.60 8.05 5.99
N GLY A 167 -13.64 7.56 5.19
CA GLY A 167 -12.24 7.47 5.59
C GLY A 167 -11.52 8.80 5.37
N VAL A 168 -10.81 9.24 6.39
CA VAL A 168 -10.03 10.49 6.44
C VAL A 168 -8.66 10.22 7.03
N GLU A 169 -7.69 11.07 6.73
CA GLU A 169 -6.42 11.04 7.45
C GLU A 169 -6.47 11.94 8.67
N TYR A 170 -6.11 11.38 9.82
CA TYR A 170 -5.86 12.14 11.03
C TYR A 170 -4.70 11.51 11.82
N ASN A 171 -3.69 12.31 12.15
CA ASN A 171 -2.48 11.88 12.86
C ASN A 171 -1.74 10.70 12.22
N ASN A 172 -1.50 10.76 10.92
CA ASN A 172 -0.87 9.68 10.14
C ASN A 172 -1.60 8.33 10.22
N ARG A 173 -2.90 8.35 10.47
CA ARG A 173 -3.76 7.17 10.46
C ARG A 173 -4.93 7.38 9.52
N LEU A 174 -5.33 6.33 8.82
CA LEU A 174 -6.64 6.27 8.18
C LEU A 174 -7.68 5.98 9.26
N LEU A 175 -8.56 6.92 9.50
CA LEU A 175 -9.64 6.80 10.46
C LEU A 175 -10.98 7.05 9.76
N TYR A 176 -12.06 6.59 10.37
CA TYR A 176 -13.41 6.69 9.82
C TYR A 176 -14.29 7.58 10.68
N ILE A 177 -15.16 8.35 10.02
CA ILE A 177 -16.18 9.19 10.63
C ILE A 177 -17.53 8.74 10.07
N ASN A 178 -18.48 8.42 10.96
CA ASN A 178 -19.81 8.01 10.55
C ASN A 178 -20.57 9.20 9.91
N LYS A 179 -21.43 8.90 8.94
CA LYS A 179 -22.19 9.95 8.23
C LYS A 179 -23.07 10.78 9.17
N ASP A 180 -23.57 10.19 10.25
CA ASP A 180 -24.39 10.88 11.25
C ASP A 180 -23.60 11.90 12.10
N ASP A 181 -22.26 11.76 12.16
CA ASP A 181 -21.36 12.70 12.85
C ASP A 181 -20.92 13.88 11.96
N ILE A 182 -21.44 13.96 10.72
CA ILE A 182 -21.07 14.98 9.74
C ILE A 182 -22.10 16.08 9.70
N LYS A 183 -21.65 17.33 9.87
CA LYS A 183 -22.49 18.54 9.75
C LYS A 183 -22.79 18.88 8.29
N GLN A 184 -21.79 18.80 7.43
CA GLN A 184 -21.91 19.05 5.99
C GLN A 184 -20.72 18.50 5.21
N ILE A 185 -20.90 18.36 3.90
CA ILE A 185 -19.82 18.11 2.94
C ILE A 185 -19.68 19.38 2.10
N ILE A 186 -18.45 19.85 1.97
CA ILE A 186 -18.08 21.03 1.17
C ILE A 186 -17.17 20.63 0.03
N ASP A 187 -17.35 21.22 -1.14
CA ASP A 187 -16.41 21.05 -2.24
C ASP A 187 -15.09 21.78 -1.92
N ASN A 188 -13.99 21.08 -2.05
CA ASN A 188 -12.68 21.71 -2.07
C ASN A 188 -12.25 21.83 -3.54
N HIS A 189 -11.67 22.98 -3.90
CA HIS A 189 -11.20 23.24 -5.27
C HIS A 189 -9.87 22.55 -5.58
N ASN A 190 -9.58 21.44 -4.95
CA ASN A 190 -8.39 20.66 -5.27
C ASN A 190 -8.56 20.05 -6.68
N THR A 191 -7.98 20.71 -7.67
CA THR A 191 -7.99 20.28 -9.08
C THR A 191 -6.93 19.22 -9.33
N ASP A 192 -6.77 18.25 -8.44
CA ASP A 192 -5.80 17.19 -8.64
C ASP A 192 -6.16 16.38 -9.89
N LYS A 193 -5.39 16.62 -10.96
CA LYS A 193 -5.62 16.04 -12.29
C LYS A 193 -5.15 14.59 -12.40
N ASN A 194 -4.60 14.03 -11.33
CA ASN A 194 -3.94 12.72 -11.36
C ASN A 194 -4.89 11.54 -11.12
N ASN A 195 -6.20 11.77 -11.05
CA ASN A 195 -7.15 10.68 -10.90
C ASN A 195 -7.19 9.80 -12.15
N SER A 196 -6.90 8.52 -11.98
CA SER A 196 -6.92 7.55 -13.08
C SER A 196 -8.29 7.38 -13.70
N SER A 197 -8.37 7.36 -15.01
CA SER A 197 -9.61 7.07 -15.75
C SER A 197 -9.97 5.58 -15.78
N GLY A 198 -9.05 4.71 -15.35
CA GLY A 198 -9.22 3.25 -15.33
C GLY A 198 -7.99 2.55 -14.78
N ILE A 199 -8.12 1.28 -14.45
CA ILE A 199 -7.05 0.39 -14.00
C ILE A 199 -6.66 -0.54 -15.14
N ALA A 200 -5.38 -0.61 -15.47
CA ALA A 200 -4.85 -1.66 -16.34
C ALA A 200 -4.77 -2.97 -15.54
N VAL A 201 -5.22 -4.08 -16.13
CA VAL A 201 -5.13 -5.40 -15.51
C VAL A 201 -4.35 -6.33 -16.43
N LEU A 202 -3.20 -6.82 -15.96
CA LEU A 202 -2.33 -7.73 -16.71
C LEU A 202 -2.56 -9.16 -16.27
N ASN A 203 -2.59 -10.08 -17.23
CA ASN A 203 -2.72 -11.50 -16.95
C ASN A 203 -1.51 -12.27 -17.45
N TYR A 204 -0.76 -12.82 -16.52
CA TYR A 204 0.36 -13.73 -16.72
C TYR A 204 -0.04 -15.16 -16.31
N HIS A 205 0.83 -16.13 -16.62
CA HIS A 205 0.67 -17.52 -16.17
C HIS A 205 2.00 -18.07 -15.65
N ALA A 206 2.82 -18.65 -16.53
CA ALA A 206 4.04 -19.33 -16.14
C ALA A 206 5.30 -18.52 -16.40
N PHE A 207 6.31 -18.73 -15.58
CA PHE A 207 7.61 -18.08 -15.71
C PHE A 207 8.74 -19.10 -15.82
N TYR A 208 9.86 -18.70 -16.40
CA TYR A 208 11.07 -19.50 -16.45
C TYR A 208 12.32 -18.62 -16.42
N ASP A 209 13.40 -19.17 -15.85
CA ASP A 209 14.73 -18.53 -15.94
C ASP A 209 15.29 -18.81 -17.35
N GLU A 210 15.61 -17.77 -18.10
CA GLU A 210 16.17 -17.88 -19.44
C GLU A 210 17.57 -18.51 -19.48
N ASN A 211 18.25 -18.60 -18.36
CA ASN A 211 19.56 -19.26 -18.21
C ASN A 211 19.44 -20.74 -17.90
N ASP A 212 18.24 -21.25 -17.65
CA ASP A 212 17.92 -22.65 -17.47
C ASP A 212 17.33 -23.24 -18.76
N ASP A 213 18.13 -23.98 -19.51
CA ASP A 213 17.72 -24.59 -20.79
C ASP A 213 16.60 -25.61 -20.62
N GLU A 214 16.54 -26.35 -19.51
CA GLU A 214 15.48 -27.30 -19.23
C GLU A 214 14.19 -26.56 -18.88
N ALA A 215 14.24 -25.55 -18.02
CA ALA A 215 13.08 -24.71 -17.66
C ALA A 215 12.49 -24.05 -18.93
N ARG A 216 13.35 -23.55 -19.82
CA ARG A 216 12.96 -22.95 -21.10
C ARG A 216 12.30 -23.97 -22.06
N ALA A 217 12.88 -25.16 -22.18
CA ALA A 217 12.33 -26.23 -23.02
C ALA A 217 10.95 -26.71 -22.53
N ASN A 218 10.75 -26.74 -21.22
CA ASN A 218 9.49 -27.14 -20.59
C ASN A 218 8.46 -25.99 -20.49
N CYS A 219 8.77 -24.78 -20.96
CA CYS A 219 7.89 -23.61 -20.95
C CYS A 219 7.79 -23.00 -22.37
N ASN A 220 7.19 -23.74 -23.30
CA ASN A 220 7.19 -23.44 -24.73
C ASN A 220 5.86 -22.94 -25.29
N THR A 221 4.90 -22.62 -24.41
CA THR A 221 3.59 -22.05 -24.80
C THR A 221 3.62 -20.54 -24.89
N SER A 222 2.60 -19.96 -25.52
CA SER A 222 2.50 -18.49 -25.65
C SER A 222 2.34 -17.74 -24.32
N ILE A 223 1.90 -18.44 -23.26
CA ILE A 223 1.67 -17.89 -21.92
C ILE A 223 2.84 -18.14 -20.95
N CYS A 224 3.96 -18.64 -21.47
CA CYS A 224 5.22 -18.78 -20.74
C CYS A 224 6.12 -17.56 -20.95
N HIS A 225 6.61 -17.00 -19.89
CA HIS A 225 7.38 -15.75 -19.89
C HIS A 225 8.78 -15.96 -19.32
N SER A 226 9.81 -15.44 -19.98
CA SER A 226 11.12 -15.38 -19.33
C SER A 226 11.13 -14.36 -18.20
N LYS A 227 11.92 -14.60 -17.17
CA LYS A 227 12.16 -13.62 -16.07
C LYS A 227 12.66 -12.29 -16.65
N LYS A 228 13.48 -12.32 -17.69
CA LYS A 228 13.96 -11.12 -18.39
C LYS A 228 12.83 -10.32 -19.02
N GLN A 229 11.89 -10.97 -19.71
CA GLN A 229 10.71 -10.29 -20.25
C GLN A 229 9.87 -9.69 -19.10
N PHE A 230 9.61 -10.45 -18.06
CA PHE A 230 8.82 -9.98 -16.94
C PHE A 230 9.47 -8.78 -16.24
N ARG A 231 10.79 -8.83 -15.95
CA ARG A 231 11.54 -7.68 -15.42
C ARG A 231 11.38 -6.44 -16.30
N SER A 232 11.45 -6.59 -17.62
CA SER A 232 11.29 -5.43 -18.52
C SER A 232 9.88 -4.81 -18.44
N HIS A 233 8.85 -5.62 -18.18
CA HIS A 233 7.49 -5.13 -17.95
C HIS A 233 7.36 -4.41 -16.59
N LEU A 234 7.98 -4.93 -15.51
CA LEU A 234 8.00 -4.28 -14.20
C LEU A 234 8.79 -2.96 -14.24
N GLU A 235 9.91 -2.92 -14.96
CA GLU A 235 10.67 -1.68 -15.19
C GLU A 235 9.83 -0.62 -15.94
N LEU A 236 9.02 -1.03 -16.91
CA LEU A 236 8.08 -0.12 -17.58
C LEU A 236 7.04 0.43 -16.59
N ILE A 237 6.43 -0.44 -15.76
CA ILE A 237 5.47 -0.03 -14.74
C ILE A 237 6.11 1.00 -13.79
N LYS A 238 7.33 0.72 -13.31
CA LYS A 238 8.10 1.63 -12.46
C LYS A 238 8.41 2.95 -13.16
N LYS A 239 8.88 2.89 -14.42
CA LYS A 239 9.20 4.08 -15.23
C LYS A 239 7.97 4.97 -15.47
N MET A 240 6.80 4.38 -15.61
CA MET A 240 5.53 5.09 -15.78
C MET A 240 4.90 5.54 -14.46
N ASN A 241 5.59 5.31 -13.33
CA ASN A 241 5.15 5.64 -11.97
C ASN A 241 3.74 5.10 -11.68
N MET A 242 3.48 3.86 -12.06
CA MET A 242 2.18 3.23 -11.84
C MET A 242 2.13 2.55 -10.47
N LEU A 243 1.02 2.74 -9.78
CA LEU A 243 0.75 2.04 -8.51
C LEU A 243 0.33 0.60 -8.79
N THR A 244 1.04 -0.39 -8.24
CA THR A 244 0.61 -1.78 -8.29
C THR A 244 -0.43 -2.05 -7.20
N LEU A 245 -1.57 -2.66 -7.56
CA LEU A 245 -2.75 -2.75 -6.70
C LEU A 245 -2.90 -4.10 -6.03
N LYS A 246 -3.55 -4.08 -4.86
CA LYS A 246 -4.17 -5.22 -4.19
C LYS A 246 -5.64 -5.37 -4.62
N MET A 247 -6.20 -6.56 -4.48
CA MET A 247 -7.57 -6.86 -4.93
C MET A 247 -8.63 -5.99 -4.25
N LYS A 248 -8.48 -5.72 -2.94
CA LYS A 248 -9.39 -4.83 -2.20
C LYS A 248 -9.41 -3.41 -2.79
N GLU A 249 -8.27 -2.90 -3.24
CA GLU A 249 -8.16 -1.56 -3.84
C GLU A 249 -8.89 -1.49 -5.19
N VAL A 250 -8.81 -2.56 -6.00
CA VAL A 250 -9.57 -2.67 -7.24
C VAL A 250 -11.08 -2.71 -6.96
N GLU A 251 -11.51 -3.49 -5.97
CA GLU A 251 -12.93 -3.55 -5.58
C GLU A 251 -13.44 -2.18 -5.11
N MET A 252 -12.70 -1.50 -4.23
CA MET A 252 -13.05 -0.16 -3.77
C MET A 252 -13.08 0.86 -4.91
N TYR A 253 -12.18 0.74 -5.89
CA TYR A 253 -12.17 1.62 -7.07
C TYR A 253 -13.39 1.37 -7.95
N VAL A 254 -13.72 0.13 -8.25
CA VAL A 254 -14.92 -0.24 -9.05
C VAL A 254 -16.19 0.25 -8.38
N ASP A 255 -16.26 0.17 -7.05
CA ASP A 255 -17.38 0.68 -6.25
C ASP A 255 -17.39 2.22 -6.12
N GLY A 256 -16.38 2.93 -6.65
CA GLY A 256 -16.26 4.39 -6.55
C GLY A 256 -15.93 4.89 -5.15
N LYS A 257 -15.44 4.01 -4.28
CA LYS A 257 -15.11 4.32 -2.88
C LYS A 257 -13.76 5.02 -2.72
N VAL A 258 -12.84 4.84 -3.66
CA VAL A 258 -11.51 5.46 -3.68
C VAL A 258 -11.20 6.07 -5.03
N ARG A 259 -10.30 7.05 -5.03
CA ARG A 259 -9.66 7.58 -6.22
C ARG A 259 -8.20 7.14 -6.22
N LEU A 260 -7.74 6.61 -7.34
CA LEU A 260 -6.39 6.08 -7.46
C LEU A 260 -5.57 6.88 -8.49
N PRO A 261 -4.25 6.99 -8.32
CA PRO A 261 -3.36 7.46 -9.37
C PRO A 261 -3.33 6.46 -10.52
N LYS A 262 -2.51 6.71 -11.54
CA LYS A 262 -2.27 5.75 -12.62
C LYS A 262 -1.84 4.41 -12.03
N SER A 263 -2.63 3.36 -12.25
CA SER A 263 -2.51 2.09 -11.51
C SER A 263 -2.56 0.88 -12.43
N VAL A 264 -2.02 -0.23 -11.94
CA VAL A 264 -2.04 -1.53 -12.60
C VAL A 264 -2.27 -2.64 -11.59
N LEU A 265 -3.14 -3.60 -11.92
CA LEU A 265 -3.23 -4.88 -11.23
C LEU A 265 -2.44 -5.92 -12.04
N ILE A 266 -1.48 -6.57 -11.41
CA ILE A 266 -0.75 -7.70 -11.98
C ILE A 266 -1.42 -8.97 -11.51
N THR A 267 -1.88 -9.83 -12.43
CA THR A 267 -2.46 -11.13 -12.09
C THR A 267 -1.67 -12.27 -12.71
N ILE A 268 -1.58 -13.38 -12.00
CA ILE A 268 -0.94 -14.62 -12.42
C ILE A 268 -1.99 -15.71 -12.24
N ASP A 269 -2.19 -16.59 -13.25
CA ASP A 269 -3.17 -17.64 -13.16
C ASP A 269 -2.50 -19.01 -12.95
N ASP A 270 -3.28 -20.00 -12.53
CA ASP A 270 -3.01 -21.43 -12.35
C ASP A 270 -2.16 -21.75 -11.12
N GLY A 271 -0.97 -21.17 -10.98
CA GLY A 271 0.07 -21.54 -10.03
C GLY A 271 1.25 -22.31 -10.67
N TYR A 272 1.11 -22.78 -11.92
CA TYR A 272 2.18 -23.49 -12.60
C TYR A 272 3.38 -22.58 -12.87
N LYS A 273 4.55 -22.97 -12.32
CA LYS A 273 5.80 -22.18 -12.44
C LYS A 273 5.65 -20.70 -12.06
N ALA A 274 4.83 -20.40 -11.05
CA ALA A 274 4.60 -19.03 -10.58
C ALA A 274 5.75 -18.52 -9.70
N GLU A 275 6.58 -19.40 -9.11
CA GLU A 275 7.61 -19.09 -8.12
C GLU A 275 8.64 -18.08 -8.65
N ASP A 276 9.09 -18.25 -9.91
CA ASP A 276 10.04 -17.32 -10.54
C ASP A 276 9.43 -15.91 -10.75
N GLY A 277 8.13 -15.85 -11.01
CA GLY A 277 7.39 -14.59 -11.08
C GLY A 277 7.26 -13.92 -9.73
N ILE A 278 6.93 -14.69 -8.69
CA ILE A 278 6.82 -14.22 -7.30
C ILE A 278 8.15 -13.64 -6.81
N ALA A 279 9.24 -14.39 -6.98
CA ALA A 279 10.57 -13.92 -6.60
C ALA A 279 10.97 -12.62 -7.32
N THR A 280 10.55 -12.47 -8.59
CA THR A 280 10.79 -11.23 -9.35
C THR A 280 9.94 -10.07 -8.80
N LEU A 281 8.69 -10.30 -8.41
CA LEU A 281 7.84 -9.27 -7.79
C LEU A 281 8.39 -8.80 -6.44
N GLU A 282 8.92 -9.71 -5.63
CA GLU A 282 9.61 -9.38 -4.37
C GLU A 282 10.85 -8.51 -4.58
N GLU A 283 11.66 -8.84 -5.60
CA GLU A 283 12.83 -8.04 -6.01
C GLU A 283 12.44 -6.58 -6.33
N TYR A 284 11.30 -6.40 -7.00
CA TYR A 284 10.79 -5.07 -7.39
C TYR A 284 9.87 -4.43 -6.34
N GLN A 285 9.50 -5.14 -5.27
CA GLN A 285 8.53 -4.72 -4.25
C GLN A 285 7.19 -4.29 -4.87
N MET A 286 6.70 -5.06 -5.84
CA MET A 286 5.45 -4.80 -6.56
C MET A 286 4.37 -5.80 -6.18
N TYR A 287 3.17 -5.29 -5.90
CA TYR A 287 2.03 -6.13 -5.57
C TYR A 287 1.45 -6.84 -6.79
N ALA A 288 1.04 -8.09 -6.59
CA ALA A 288 0.33 -8.90 -7.57
C ALA A 288 -0.68 -9.83 -6.91
N THR A 289 -1.51 -10.46 -7.73
CA THR A 289 -2.49 -11.47 -7.33
C THR A 289 -2.19 -12.77 -8.06
N LEU A 290 -2.11 -13.88 -7.33
CA LEU A 290 -2.07 -15.22 -7.89
C LEU A 290 -3.44 -15.90 -7.72
N PHE A 291 -4.09 -16.22 -8.83
CA PHE A 291 -5.29 -17.05 -8.87
C PHE A 291 -4.89 -18.52 -8.95
N LEU A 292 -5.11 -19.27 -7.87
CA LEU A 292 -4.54 -20.59 -7.65
C LEU A 292 -5.56 -21.70 -7.84
N VAL A 293 -5.18 -22.76 -8.58
CA VAL A 293 -5.94 -24.02 -8.68
C VAL A 293 -5.59 -24.88 -7.46
N THR A 294 -6.43 -24.88 -6.44
CA THR A 294 -6.09 -25.37 -5.10
C THR A 294 -6.12 -26.89 -4.92
N SER A 295 -6.61 -27.65 -5.92
CA SER A 295 -6.45 -29.11 -5.93
C SER A 295 -5.07 -29.57 -6.42
N ILE A 296 -4.34 -28.67 -7.13
CA ILE A 296 -3.04 -28.98 -7.73
C ILE A 296 -1.91 -28.38 -6.92
N TYR A 297 -2.11 -27.15 -6.41
CA TYR A 297 -1.06 -26.37 -5.76
C TYR A 297 -1.44 -26.03 -4.31
N ASP A 298 -0.52 -26.30 -3.37
CA ASP A 298 -0.69 -25.90 -1.97
C ASP A 298 -0.40 -24.40 -1.82
N PRO A 299 -1.36 -23.59 -1.31
CA PRO A 299 -1.15 -22.17 -1.06
C PRO A 299 0.10 -21.84 -0.23
N LYS A 300 0.53 -22.73 0.63
CA LYS A 300 1.72 -22.52 1.48
C LYS A 300 3.03 -22.38 0.70
N ASN A 301 3.06 -22.85 -0.55
CA ASN A 301 4.24 -22.74 -1.41
C ASN A 301 4.39 -21.34 -2.05
N PHE A 302 3.37 -20.46 -1.90
CA PHE A 302 3.31 -19.16 -2.58
C PHE A 302 3.17 -17.99 -1.61
N ILE A 303 3.61 -18.15 -0.35
CA ILE A 303 3.53 -17.08 0.67
C ILE A 303 4.53 -15.99 0.31
N SER A 304 4.03 -14.75 0.19
CA SER A 304 4.82 -13.55 -0.10
C SER A 304 4.13 -12.31 0.46
N ASP A 305 4.90 -11.32 0.87
CA ASP A 305 4.37 -10.01 1.30
C ASP A 305 3.82 -9.18 0.12
N TYR A 306 4.17 -9.58 -1.12
CA TYR A 306 3.81 -8.88 -2.35
C TYR A 306 2.78 -9.60 -3.21
N VAL A 307 2.39 -10.84 -2.86
CA VAL A 307 1.45 -11.62 -3.68
C VAL A 307 0.28 -12.10 -2.83
N GLU A 308 -0.93 -11.66 -3.22
CA GLU A 308 -2.18 -12.15 -2.64
C GLU A 308 -2.65 -13.41 -3.36
N LEU A 309 -3.17 -14.39 -2.61
CA LEU A 309 -3.66 -15.65 -3.17
C LEU A 309 -5.19 -15.66 -3.23
N HIS A 310 -5.73 -15.91 -4.43
CA HIS A 310 -7.17 -15.94 -4.67
C HIS A 310 -7.57 -17.13 -5.54
N SER A 311 -8.87 -17.38 -5.72
CA SER A 311 -9.38 -18.60 -6.27
C SER A 311 -9.36 -18.65 -7.80
N HIS A 312 -8.76 -19.72 -8.35
CA HIS A 312 -8.95 -20.18 -9.71
C HIS A 312 -9.69 -21.53 -9.74
N SER A 313 -10.65 -21.73 -8.82
CA SER A 313 -11.34 -22.96 -8.44
C SER A 313 -10.49 -23.95 -7.61
N ASP A 314 -11.11 -24.97 -7.04
CA ASP A 314 -10.38 -26.11 -6.50
C ASP A 314 -9.98 -27.05 -7.63
N ASN A 315 -10.95 -27.58 -8.38
CA ASN A 315 -10.75 -28.64 -9.37
C ASN A 315 -11.60 -28.48 -10.65
N LEU A 316 -12.18 -27.28 -10.90
CA LEU A 316 -12.96 -26.99 -12.10
C LEU A 316 -12.10 -26.54 -13.30
N HIS A 317 -10.78 -26.45 -13.12
CA HIS A 317 -9.84 -26.13 -14.19
C HIS A 317 -9.44 -27.38 -14.98
N LYS A 318 -10.44 -28.01 -15.60
CA LYS A 318 -10.28 -29.20 -16.44
C LYS A 318 -10.89 -28.97 -17.81
N THR A 319 -10.23 -29.47 -18.85
CA THR A 319 -10.77 -29.45 -20.22
C THR A 319 -11.80 -30.55 -20.43
N GLY A 320 -12.85 -30.24 -21.18
CA GLY A 320 -13.81 -31.23 -21.64
C GLY A 320 -14.94 -31.58 -20.66
N ASP A 321 -15.03 -30.93 -19.49
CA ASP A 321 -16.17 -31.14 -18.58
C ASP A 321 -17.48 -30.57 -19.15
N CYS A 322 -17.38 -29.50 -19.96
CA CYS A 322 -18.50 -28.87 -20.64
C CYS A 322 -18.36 -28.94 -22.18
N PRO A 323 -19.46 -28.85 -22.94
CA PRO A 323 -19.43 -29.05 -24.41
C PRO A 323 -18.95 -27.79 -25.17
N THR A 324 -18.73 -26.65 -24.50
CA THR A 324 -18.36 -25.37 -25.13
C THR A 324 -16.97 -24.95 -24.74
N GLY A 325 -16.27 -24.25 -25.63
CA GLY A 325 -14.93 -23.70 -25.41
C GLY A 325 -13.89 -24.78 -25.12
N GLN A 326 -13.07 -24.56 -24.09
CA GLN A 326 -12.15 -25.57 -23.54
C GLN A 326 -12.86 -26.57 -22.63
N GLY A 327 -14.09 -26.24 -22.24
CA GLY A 327 -14.94 -27.14 -21.45
C GLY A 327 -14.82 -26.94 -19.95
N GLY A 328 -14.55 -25.70 -19.49
CA GLY A 328 -14.45 -25.37 -18.07
C GLY A 328 -15.71 -25.73 -17.28
N GLY A 329 -15.59 -26.57 -16.25
CA GLY A 329 -16.69 -27.17 -15.51
C GLY A 329 -17.68 -26.19 -14.86
N ILE A 330 -17.26 -24.98 -14.56
CA ILE A 330 -18.10 -23.95 -13.92
C ILE A 330 -19.29 -23.51 -14.80
N GLN A 331 -19.26 -23.79 -16.09
CA GLN A 331 -20.31 -23.37 -17.04
C GLN A 331 -21.52 -24.30 -17.07
N CYS A 332 -21.36 -25.58 -16.69
CA CYS A 332 -22.40 -26.59 -16.99
C CYS A 332 -22.54 -27.71 -15.97
N LEU A 333 -21.57 -27.92 -15.06
CA LEU A 333 -21.72 -28.92 -14.01
C LEU A 333 -22.88 -28.59 -13.09
N ASP A 334 -23.40 -29.59 -12.38
CA ASP A 334 -24.51 -29.38 -11.46
C ASP A 334 -24.10 -28.42 -10.31
N GLU A 335 -25.09 -27.71 -9.78
CA GLU A 335 -24.92 -26.69 -8.73
C GLU A 335 -24.17 -27.23 -7.52
N LYS A 336 -24.49 -28.44 -7.07
CA LYS A 336 -23.85 -29.06 -5.90
C LYS A 336 -22.35 -29.24 -6.11
N THR A 337 -21.97 -29.77 -7.26
CA THR A 337 -20.56 -29.98 -7.65
C THR A 337 -19.80 -28.67 -7.70
N ILE A 338 -20.38 -27.65 -8.32
CA ILE A 338 -19.74 -26.31 -8.38
C ILE A 338 -19.62 -25.68 -7.00
N GLN A 339 -20.69 -25.68 -6.18
CA GLN A 339 -20.68 -25.07 -4.86
C GLN A 339 -19.68 -25.76 -3.91
N GLU A 340 -19.56 -27.10 -3.96
CA GLU A 340 -18.57 -27.83 -3.17
C GLU A 340 -17.13 -27.49 -3.59
N ASP A 341 -16.87 -27.31 -4.88
CA ASP A 341 -15.56 -26.92 -5.40
C ASP A 341 -15.19 -25.48 -4.95
N LEU A 342 -16.06 -24.53 -5.19
CA LEU A 342 -15.88 -23.13 -4.82
C LEU A 342 -15.67 -22.97 -3.31
N LYS A 343 -16.43 -23.70 -2.50
CA LYS A 343 -16.26 -23.73 -1.05
C LYS A 343 -14.87 -24.23 -0.64
N LYS A 344 -14.42 -25.37 -1.20
CA LYS A 344 -13.09 -25.94 -0.92
C LYS A 344 -11.97 -24.97 -1.27
N SER A 345 -12.06 -24.34 -2.44
CA SER A 345 -11.08 -23.34 -2.86
C SER A 345 -11.02 -22.17 -1.90
N ARG A 346 -12.19 -21.62 -1.50
CA ARG A 346 -12.25 -20.50 -0.55
C ARG A 346 -11.68 -20.87 0.82
N GLU A 347 -12.01 -22.04 1.36
CA GLU A 347 -11.51 -22.51 2.66
C GLU A 347 -9.97 -22.62 2.67
N LYS A 348 -9.36 -23.08 1.57
CA LYS A 348 -7.91 -23.17 1.43
C LYS A 348 -7.23 -21.80 1.27
N LEU A 349 -7.98 -20.75 0.87
CA LEU A 349 -7.50 -19.40 0.56
C LEU A 349 -8.09 -18.33 1.50
N ASN A 350 -8.13 -18.63 2.80
CA ASN A 350 -8.59 -17.70 3.84
C ASN A 350 -9.96 -17.07 3.57
N ASN A 351 -10.89 -17.85 3.01
CA ASN A 351 -12.23 -17.42 2.62
C ASN A 351 -12.25 -16.26 1.61
N THR A 352 -11.31 -16.26 0.66
CA THR A 352 -11.27 -15.27 -0.42
C THR A 352 -12.62 -15.03 -1.07
N THR A 353 -12.85 -13.78 -1.49
CA THR A 353 -14.05 -13.36 -2.23
C THR A 353 -13.75 -13.01 -3.70
N TYR A 354 -12.54 -13.27 -4.17
CA TYR A 354 -12.09 -12.94 -5.52
C TYR A 354 -11.80 -14.18 -6.32
N PHE A 355 -12.22 -14.17 -7.59
CA PHE A 355 -12.18 -15.33 -8.47
C PHE A 355 -11.62 -14.99 -9.86
N CYS A 356 -11.03 -15.98 -10.52
CA CYS A 356 -10.73 -15.96 -11.94
C CYS A 356 -11.35 -17.18 -12.62
N TYR A 357 -12.05 -16.94 -13.74
CA TYR A 357 -12.68 -18.02 -14.47
C TYR A 357 -11.63 -18.90 -15.17
N PRO A 358 -11.63 -20.25 -14.95
CA PRO A 358 -10.84 -21.18 -15.73
C PRO A 358 -11.08 -21.00 -17.23
N PHE A 359 -9.99 -20.98 -18.02
CA PHE A 359 -10.03 -20.77 -19.47
C PHE A 359 -10.71 -19.46 -19.92
N TYR A 360 -10.94 -18.50 -18.98
CA TYR A 360 -11.74 -17.28 -19.16
C TYR A 360 -13.22 -17.53 -19.49
N GLU A 361 -13.68 -18.75 -19.29
CA GLU A 361 -15.01 -19.21 -19.70
C GLU A 361 -16.04 -18.98 -18.61
N TYR A 362 -17.11 -18.26 -18.95
CA TYR A 362 -18.19 -17.92 -18.06
C TYR A 362 -19.52 -17.78 -18.81
N ASN A 363 -20.61 -17.88 -18.07
CA ASN A 363 -21.96 -17.57 -18.50
C ASN A 363 -22.81 -17.08 -17.32
N GLU A 364 -24.08 -16.78 -17.51
CA GLU A 364 -24.95 -16.29 -16.43
C GLU A 364 -25.10 -17.31 -15.30
N TYR A 365 -25.02 -18.61 -15.60
CA TYR A 365 -25.08 -19.67 -14.60
C TYR A 365 -23.82 -19.65 -13.70
N SER A 366 -22.65 -19.56 -14.29
CA SER A 366 -21.40 -19.50 -13.51
C SER A 366 -21.34 -18.23 -12.64
N ILE A 367 -21.84 -17.08 -13.13
CA ILE A 367 -21.94 -15.86 -12.34
C ILE A 367 -22.88 -16.05 -11.14
N LYS A 368 -24.04 -16.70 -11.36
CA LYS A 368 -24.97 -17.04 -10.27
C LYS A 368 -24.25 -17.90 -9.22
N MET A 369 -23.55 -18.95 -9.64
CA MET A 369 -22.83 -19.87 -8.74
C MET A 369 -21.78 -19.12 -7.90
N LEU A 370 -21.01 -18.22 -8.49
CA LEU A 370 -20.04 -17.42 -7.75
C LEU A 370 -20.68 -16.52 -6.71
N LYS A 371 -21.79 -15.82 -7.05
CA LYS A 371 -22.52 -14.97 -6.11
C LYS A 371 -23.06 -15.77 -4.92
N GLU A 372 -23.64 -16.93 -5.17
CA GLU A 372 -24.18 -17.82 -4.13
C GLU A 372 -23.07 -18.41 -3.25
N ALA A 373 -21.88 -18.65 -3.80
CA ALA A 373 -20.71 -19.06 -3.04
C ALA A 373 -20.04 -17.90 -2.25
N GLY A 374 -20.54 -16.66 -2.39
CA GLY A 374 -20.05 -15.48 -1.66
C GLY A 374 -18.80 -14.83 -2.25
N PHE A 375 -18.56 -15.01 -3.56
CA PHE A 375 -17.60 -14.19 -4.28
C PHE A 375 -18.19 -12.81 -4.59
N THR A 376 -17.33 -11.80 -4.60
CA THR A 376 -17.71 -10.38 -4.84
C THR A 376 -17.17 -9.85 -6.15
N MET A 377 -16.12 -10.49 -6.71
CA MET A 377 -15.48 -10.02 -7.93
C MET A 377 -14.85 -11.19 -8.70
N ALA A 378 -14.95 -11.15 -10.04
CA ALA A 378 -14.39 -12.17 -10.91
C ALA A 378 -13.80 -11.61 -12.21
N PHE A 379 -12.71 -12.23 -12.67
CA PHE A 379 -11.93 -11.81 -13.83
C PHE A 379 -12.10 -12.77 -15.01
N ILE A 380 -12.22 -12.16 -16.19
CA ILE A 380 -12.16 -12.83 -17.48
C ILE A 380 -10.85 -12.48 -18.20
N GLY A 381 -10.52 -13.18 -19.28
CA GLY A 381 -9.45 -12.78 -20.20
C GLY A 381 -10.05 -12.11 -21.43
N GLU A 382 -9.44 -11.06 -21.92
CA GLU A 382 -9.76 -10.54 -23.24
C GLU A 382 -8.57 -9.76 -23.82
N SER A 383 -8.11 -10.19 -25.01
CA SER A 383 -6.93 -9.58 -25.68
C SER A 383 -7.27 -8.71 -26.88
N THR A 384 -8.53 -8.60 -27.29
CA THR A 384 -8.91 -8.11 -28.62
C THR A 384 -9.74 -6.83 -28.67
N ARG A 385 -10.24 -6.31 -27.54
CA ARG A 385 -11.05 -5.09 -27.51
C ARG A 385 -10.21 -3.84 -27.22
N SER A 386 -10.64 -2.71 -27.77
CA SER A 386 -9.98 -1.41 -27.63
C SER A 386 -10.01 -0.83 -26.22
N ASP A 387 -10.90 -1.31 -25.34
CA ASP A 387 -11.00 -0.89 -23.95
C ASP A 387 -10.99 -2.13 -23.04
N ASN A 388 -9.83 -2.43 -22.49
CA ASN A 388 -9.62 -3.51 -21.53
C ASN A 388 -9.37 -2.97 -20.11
N LEU A 389 -9.58 -1.68 -19.87
CA LEU A 389 -9.41 -1.09 -18.54
C LEU A 389 -10.61 -1.43 -17.66
N VAL A 390 -10.34 -1.51 -16.37
CA VAL A 390 -11.38 -1.60 -15.33
C VAL A 390 -11.71 -0.19 -14.86
N HIS A 391 -12.98 0.18 -14.90
CA HIS A 391 -13.49 1.51 -14.56
C HIS A 391 -14.37 1.48 -13.31
N VAL A 392 -14.62 2.65 -12.75
CA VAL A 392 -15.69 2.81 -11.75
C VAL A 392 -17.02 2.35 -12.35
N GLY A 393 -17.74 1.49 -11.65
CA GLY A 393 -19.01 0.92 -12.11
C GLY A 393 -18.89 -0.24 -13.11
N SER A 394 -17.68 -0.75 -13.38
CA SER A 394 -17.50 -1.99 -14.17
C SER A 394 -18.26 -3.16 -13.55
N ASP A 395 -18.74 -4.09 -14.39
CA ASP A 395 -19.38 -5.32 -13.92
C ASP A 395 -18.34 -6.17 -13.16
N LYS A 396 -18.53 -6.27 -11.84
CA LYS A 396 -17.59 -6.95 -10.94
C LYS A 396 -17.38 -8.43 -11.25
N PHE A 397 -18.31 -9.07 -11.99
CA PHE A 397 -18.20 -10.49 -12.36
C PHE A 397 -17.68 -10.71 -13.79
N ARG A 398 -17.29 -9.63 -14.50
CA ARG A 398 -16.76 -9.64 -15.86
C ARG A 398 -15.60 -8.67 -16.04
N LEU A 399 -14.71 -8.57 -15.04
CA LEU A 399 -13.58 -7.67 -15.13
C LEU A 399 -12.57 -8.17 -16.15
N ARG A 400 -12.21 -7.29 -17.10
CA ARG A 400 -11.35 -7.64 -18.22
C ARG A 400 -9.88 -7.55 -17.85
N ARG A 401 -9.07 -8.37 -18.52
CA ARG A 401 -7.63 -8.39 -18.36
C ARG A 401 -6.93 -8.41 -19.71
N PHE A 402 -5.81 -7.74 -19.80
CA PHE A 402 -4.91 -7.83 -20.95
C PHE A 402 -4.04 -9.08 -20.79
N VAL A 403 -4.30 -10.10 -21.64
CA VAL A 403 -3.53 -11.34 -21.62
C VAL A 403 -2.14 -11.08 -22.19
N ILE A 404 -1.13 -11.26 -21.35
CA ILE A 404 0.27 -11.15 -21.73
C ILE A 404 0.72 -12.46 -22.37
N THR A 405 1.46 -12.36 -23.47
CA THR A 405 2.07 -13.50 -24.16
C THR A 405 3.58 -13.31 -24.29
N ASN A 406 4.28 -14.40 -24.67
CA ASN A 406 5.73 -14.33 -24.88
C ASN A 406 6.16 -13.40 -26.04
N ILE A 407 5.22 -12.97 -26.88
CA ILE A 407 5.44 -11.99 -27.96
C ILE A 407 4.94 -10.58 -27.60
N THR A 408 4.41 -10.38 -26.37
CA THR A 408 3.98 -9.04 -25.92
C THR A 408 5.19 -8.12 -25.82
N THR A 409 5.18 -7.03 -26.60
CA THR A 409 6.28 -6.08 -26.65
C THR A 409 6.10 -4.94 -25.65
N ILE A 410 7.21 -4.31 -25.26
CA ILE A 410 7.20 -3.09 -24.43
C ILE A 410 6.36 -1.98 -25.08
N ASN A 411 6.43 -1.82 -26.41
CA ASN A 411 5.60 -0.83 -27.10
C ASN A 411 4.12 -1.15 -27.03
N GLY A 412 3.73 -2.44 -27.16
CA GLY A 412 2.35 -2.87 -27.02
C GLY A 412 1.82 -2.58 -25.60
N LEU A 413 2.62 -2.91 -24.59
CA LEU A 413 2.26 -2.65 -23.19
C LEU A 413 2.22 -1.14 -22.87
N THR A 414 3.16 -0.35 -23.42
CA THR A 414 3.14 1.11 -23.31
C THR A 414 1.86 1.71 -23.91
N ASN A 415 1.45 1.23 -25.08
CA ASN A 415 0.22 1.68 -25.73
C ASN A 415 -1.02 1.32 -24.90
N TYR A 416 -1.03 0.16 -24.27
CA TYR A 416 -2.10 -0.22 -23.34
C TYR A 416 -2.16 0.71 -22.13
N PHE A 417 -1.04 0.97 -21.46
CA PHE A 417 -0.96 1.87 -20.32
C PHE A 417 -1.28 3.33 -20.65
N ASN A 418 -1.04 3.76 -21.88
CA ASN A 418 -1.38 5.12 -22.35
C ASN A 418 -2.88 5.34 -22.57
N GLN A 419 -3.70 4.30 -22.51
CA GLN A 419 -5.16 4.44 -22.49
C GLN A 419 -5.67 5.01 -21.16
N ILE A 420 -4.90 4.87 -20.08
CA ILE A 420 -5.19 5.45 -18.78
C ILE A 420 -4.88 6.96 -18.85
N LYS A 421 -5.90 7.76 -18.74
CA LYS A 421 -5.84 9.25 -18.77
C LYS A 421 -5.75 9.82 -17.36
#